data_7ac6a7ea77f4a995153202a101b68069
#
_entry.id   7ac6a7ea77f4a995153202a101b68069
#
_cell.length_a   1.000
_cell.length_b   1.000
_cell.length_c   1.000
_cell.angle_alpha   90.00
_cell.angle_beta   90.00
_cell.angle_gamma   90.00
#
_symmetry.space_group_name_H-M   'P 1'
#
loop_
_entity.id
_entity.type
_entity.pdbx_description
1 polymer ?
#
loop_
_entity_poly.entity_id
_entity_poly.type
_entity_poly.pdbx_seq_one_letter_code
_entity_poly.pdbx_strand_id
1 'polypeptide(L)'
;MRILLTNDDGVYAPGLAAMERVLRRMGEVFVVAPLREQSGVAHSITFLTPLQARKVYVNDKHWAWAVDGSPADCVKLAISAILPEPPDLIVSGINGGLNGGINVFYSGTVGAAVEGAFYGITSVAVSLQYDENEPFQQAANLAAGVIGKILKQSNVPGRLYNINIPLQALRKDTPEVKVVSMDAAQYWDMFEQRTDPMGRPYYWLTGKPDTRQPKREKNDGMTDLLALAQGHVAVTPLNFDVTDKQTLQEMADWDLTPKEDGVSYDDEHTGPQVRIGWRG
;
A
#
# COMPACT_ATOMS: atom_id res chain seq x y z
N MET A 1 -6.13 -22.86 7.70
CA MET A 1 -6.11 -21.40 7.61
C MET A 1 -6.40 -21.03 6.18
N ARG A 2 -7.36 -20.14 5.94
CA ARG A 2 -7.70 -19.57 4.62
C ARG A 2 -6.93 -18.26 4.45
N ILE A 3 -6.29 -18.10 3.32
CA ILE A 3 -5.44 -16.95 3.01
C ILE A 3 -5.96 -16.29 1.73
N LEU A 4 -6.31 -15.02 1.79
CA LEU A 4 -6.52 -14.20 0.61
C LEU A 4 -5.18 -13.57 0.20
N LEU A 5 -4.79 -13.79 -1.05
CA LEU A 5 -3.60 -13.18 -1.64
C LEU A 5 -4.01 -12.21 -2.76
N THR A 6 -3.48 -11.00 -2.68
CA THR A 6 -3.65 -9.94 -3.69
C THR A 6 -2.34 -9.20 -3.92
N ASN A 7 -2.32 -8.18 -4.78
CA ASN A 7 -1.21 -7.25 -5.02
C ASN A 7 -1.71 -6.01 -5.77
N ASP A 8 -0.82 -5.11 -6.16
CA ASP A 8 -1.07 -4.00 -7.07
C ASP A 8 -0.32 -4.13 -8.42
N ASP A 9 0.66 -5.02 -8.54
CA ASP A 9 1.35 -5.29 -9.81
C ASP A 9 0.50 -6.10 -10.83
N GLY A 10 -0.64 -6.62 -10.39
CA GLY A 10 -1.57 -7.38 -11.21
C GLY A 10 -1.46 -8.91 -11.08
N VAL A 11 -2.50 -9.60 -11.56
CA VAL A 11 -2.67 -11.05 -11.37
C VAL A 11 -1.54 -11.90 -11.98
N TYR A 12 -0.86 -11.40 -13.00
CA TYR A 12 0.24 -12.11 -13.67
C TYR A 12 1.63 -11.76 -13.13
N ALA A 13 1.71 -10.93 -12.09
CA ALA A 13 2.98 -10.49 -11.54
C ALA A 13 3.78 -11.65 -10.92
N PRO A 14 5.12 -11.69 -11.14
CA PRO A 14 5.97 -12.77 -10.62
C PRO A 14 6.02 -12.78 -9.09
N GLY A 15 5.92 -11.60 -8.44
CA GLY A 15 5.86 -11.47 -6.99
C GLY A 15 4.64 -12.15 -6.38
N LEU A 16 3.47 -12.01 -7.02
CA LEU A 16 2.23 -12.68 -6.61
C LEU A 16 2.37 -14.20 -6.70
N ALA A 17 2.87 -14.69 -7.83
CA ALA A 17 3.07 -16.13 -8.05
C ALA A 17 4.12 -16.72 -7.10
N ALA A 18 5.18 -15.99 -6.75
CA ALA A 18 6.17 -16.44 -5.80
C ALA A 18 5.58 -16.54 -4.38
N MET A 19 4.79 -15.55 -3.98
CA MET A 19 4.15 -15.53 -2.67
C MET A 19 3.10 -16.64 -2.55
N GLU A 20 2.30 -16.85 -3.58
CA GLU A 20 1.29 -17.91 -3.62
C GLU A 20 1.90 -19.30 -3.35
N ARG A 21 3.00 -19.64 -4.05
CA ARG A 21 3.69 -20.93 -3.87
C ARG A 21 4.12 -21.19 -2.43
N VAL A 22 4.52 -20.15 -1.71
CA VAL A 22 4.99 -20.30 -0.32
C VAL A 22 3.84 -20.34 0.66
N LEU A 23 2.82 -19.49 0.47
CA LEU A 23 1.64 -19.44 1.34
C LEU A 23 0.81 -20.72 1.31
N ARG A 24 0.80 -21.47 0.20
CA ARG A 24 0.15 -22.81 0.12
C ARG A 24 0.69 -23.81 1.15
N ARG A 25 1.89 -23.61 1.69
CA ARG A 25 2.43 -24.42 2.78
C ARG A 25 1.84 -24.05 4.14
N MET A 26 1.22 -22.87 4.23
CA MET A 26 0.64 -22.34 5.46
C MET A 26 -0.88 -22.56 5.52
N GLY A 27 -1.55 -22.68 4.35
CA GLY A 27 -3.00 -22.86 4.29
C GLY A 27 -3.54 -22.91 2.87
N GLU A 28 -4.86 -22.85 2.79
CA GLU A 28 -5.58 -22.73 1.53
C GLU A 28 -5.49 -21.29 1.03
N VAL A 29 -5.00 -21.09 -0.20
CA VAL A 29 -4.77 -19.76 -0.79
C VAL A 29 -5.78 -19.48 -1.88
N PHE A 30 -6.47 -18.36 -1.75
CA PHE A 30 -7.35 -17.76 -2.74
C PHE A 30 -6.65 -16.53 -3.31
N VAL A 31 -6.45 -16.52 -4.63
CA VAL A 31 -5.82 -15.38 -5.31
C VAL A 31 -6.89 -14.53 -5.97
N VAL A 32 -7.00 -13.28 -5.55
CA VAL A 32 -7.88 -12.28 -6.16
C VAL A 32 -7.07 -11.00 -6.32
N ALA A 33 -6.74 -10.63 -7.56
CA ALA A 33 -5.80 -9.56 -7.83
C ALA A 33 -6.26 -8.70 -9.03
N PRO A 34 -5.76 -7.47 -9.17
CA PRO A 34 -6.08 -6.62 -10.30
C PRO A 34 -5.71 -7.26 -11.63
N LEU A 35 -6.52 -7.04 -12.65
CA LEU A 35 -6.27 -7.50 -14.01
C LEU A 35 -5.00 -6.85 -14.60
N ARG A 36 -4.72 -5.62 -14.21
CA ARG A 36 -3.60 -4.79 -14.68
C ARG A 36 -2.88 -4.18 -13.49
N GLU A 37 -1.66 -3.72 -13.71
CA GLU A 37 -0.90 -2.95 -12.75
C GLU A 37 -1.66 -1.70 -12.27
N GLN A 38 -1.60 -1.45 -10.96
CA GLN A 38 -2.29 -0.40 -10.22
C GLN A 38 -1.30 0.39 -9.33
N SER A 39 -0.13 0.73 -9.88
CA SER A 39 0.90 1.48 -9.14
C SER A 39 0.42 2.87 -8.74
N GLY A 40 0.67 3.28 -7.49
CA GLY A 40 0.36 4.61 -6.99
C GLY A 40 -1.13 4.93 -6.81
N VAL A 41 -2.00 3.92 -6.79
CA VAL A 41 -3.46 4.12 -6.63
C VAL A 41 -3.91 4.31 -5.18
N ALA A 42 -3.00 4.22 -4.22
CA ALA A 42 -3.33 4.33 -2.80
C ALA A 42 -4.42 3.31 -2.36
N HIS A 43 -5.27 3.72 -1.43
CA HIS A 43 -6.44 2.95 -0.99
C HIS A 43 -7.71 3.38 -1.76
N SER A 44 -7.63 3.45 -3.10
CA SER A 44 -8.77 3.82 -3.94
C SER A 44 -9.75 2.65 -4.12
N ILE A 45 -11.03 2.97 -4.32
CA ILE A 45 -12.08 2.01 -4.62
C ILE A 45 -12.85 2.42 -5.87
N THR A 46 -13.38 1.45 -6.60
CA THR A 46 -14.29 1.67 -7.74
C THR A 46 -15.71 1.79 -7.23
N PHE A 47 -16.28 3.00 -7.29
CA PHE A 47 -17.60 3.28 -6.74
C PHE A 47 -18.68 3.53 -7.81
N LEU A 48 -18.32 4.16 -8.94
CA LEU A 48 -19.29 4.66 -9.93
C LEU A 48 -19.54 3.68 -11.09
N THR A 49 -18.73 2.64 -11.22
CA THR A 49 -18.83 1.66 -12.30
C THR A 49 -18.85 0.24 -11.74
N PRO A 50 -19.47 -0.73 -12.45
CA PRO A 50 -19.47 -2.12 -12.00
C PRO A 50 -18.06 -2.73 -12.09
N LEU A 51 -17.69 -3.51 -11.06
CA LEU A 51 -16.48 -4.32 -11.07
C LEU A 51 -16.68 -5.59 -11.91
N GLN A 52 -15.72 -5.87 -12.79
CA GLN A 52 -15.67 -7.11 -13.54
C GLN A 52 -14.61 -8.04 -12.97
N ALA A 53 -14.96 -9.30 -12.73
CA ALA A 53 -14.03 -10.33 -12.29
C ALA A 53 -14.04 -11.52 -13.27
N ARG A 54 -12.85 -12.03 -13.60
CA ARG A 54 -12.67 -13.15 -14.54
C ARG A 54 -11.82 -14.22 -13.90
N LYS A 55 -12.19 -15.49 -14.14
CA LYS A 55 -11.39 -16.63 -13.69
C LYS A 55 -10.12 -16.75 -14.55
N VAL A 56 -9.00 -16.93 -13.87
CA VAL A 56 -7.70 -17.24 -14.50
C VAL A 56 -7.39 -18.70 -14.26
N TYR A 57 -6.97 -19.40 -15.32
CA TYR A 57 -6.66 -20.82 -15.28
C TYR A 57 -5.18 -21.06 -15.60
N VAL A 58 -4.57 -21.98 -14.87
CA VAL A 58 -3.22 -22.47 -15.12
C VAL A 58 -3.31 -24.00 -15.22
N ASN A 59 -2.87 -24.57 -16.35
CA ASN A 59 -3.00 -26.01 -16.65
C ASN A 59 -4.44 -26.53 -16.42
N ASP A 60 -5.42 -25.82 -16.97
CA ASP A 60 -6.86 -26.10 -16.90
C ASP A 60 -7.45 -26.09 -15.48
N LYS A 61 -6.69 -25.68 -14.48
CA LYS A 61 -7.17 -25.51 -13.09
C LYS A 61 -7.39 -24.04 -12.79
N HIS A 62 -8.53 -23.74 -12.19
CA HIS A 62 -8.78 -22.39 -11.68
C HIS A 62 -7.69 -22.02 -10.66
N TRP A 63 -6.98 -20.93 -10.95
CA TRP A 63 -5.87 -20.48 -10.13
C TRP A 63 -6.16 -19.17 -9.39
N ALA A 64 -6.80 -18.20 -10.06
CA ALA A 64 -7.02 -16.86 -9.53
C ALA A 64 -8.27 -16.21 -10.10
N TRP A 65 -8.69 -15.14 -9.48
CA TRP A 65 -9.62 -14.15 -10.04
C TRP A 65 -8.86 -12.89 -10.43
N ALA A 66 -9.04 -12.42 -11.65
CA ALA A 66 -8.55 -11.15 -12.15
C ALA A 66 -9.70 -10.13 -12.10
N VAL A 67 -9.53 -9.04 -11.38
CA VAL A 67 -10.53 -7.99 -11.18
C VAL A 67 -10.12 -6.74 -11.96
N ASP A 68 -11.03 -6.16 -12.74
CA ASP A 68 -10.82 -4.87 -13.38
C ASP A 68 -11.14 -3.76 -12.37
N GLY A 69 -10.25 -3.57 -11.41
CA GLY A 69 -10.39 -2.67 -10.27
C GLY A 69 -9.08 -2.54 -9.48
N SER A 70 -9.13 -1.78 -8.42
CA SER A 70 -8.00 -1.54 -7.52
C SER A 70 -7.67 -2.77 -6.64
N PRO A 71 -6.51 -2.79 -5.96
CA PRO A 71 -6.20 -3.81 -4.96
C PRO A 71 -7.21 -3.87 -3.81
N ALA A 72 -7.71 -2.73 -3.35
CA ALA A 72 -8.77 -2.66 -2.34
C ALA A 72 -10.09 -3.25 -2.84
N ASP A 73 -10.46 -3.00 -4.11
CA ASP A 73 -11.62 -3.63 -4.74
C ASP A 73 -11.51 -5.15 -4.77
N CYS A 74 -10.30 -5.66 -5.03
CA CYS A 74 -10.03 -7.11 -5.02
C CYS A 74 -10.33 -7.71 -3.65
N VAL A 75 -9.89 -7.07 -2.57
CA VAL A 75 -10.14 -7.53 -1.19
C VAL A 75 -11.63 -7.45 -0.86
N LYS A 76 -12.30 -6.31 -1.15
CA LYS A 76 -13.74 -6.13 -0.92
C LYS A 76 -14.55 -7.19 -1.64
N LEU A 77 -14.30 -7.38 -2.93
CA LEU A 77 -15.01 -8.32 -3.77
C LEU A 77 -14.74 -9.78 -3.33
N ALA A 78 -13.49 -10.09 -2.96
CA ALA A 78 -13.13 -11.39 -2.45
C ALA A 78 -13.95 -11.76 -1.20
N ILE A 79 -13.96 -10.90 -0.20
CA ILE A 79 -14.63 -11.15 1.09
C ILE A 79 -16.15 -11.17 0.91
N SER A 80 -16.71 -10.27 0.09
CA SER A 80 -18.15 -10.08 0.00
C SER A 80 -18.86 -11.02 -0.97
N ALA A 81 -18.16 -11.57 -1.98
CA ALA A 81 -18.83 -12.28 -3.08
C ALA A 81 -18.08 -13.51 -3.64
N ILE A 82 -16.77 -13.58 -3.54
CA ILE A 82 -16.00 -14.64 -4.20
C ILE A 82 -15.67 -15.80 -3.25
N LEU A 83 -15.20 -15.49 -2.04
CA LEU A 83 -14.83 -16.52 -1.08
C LEU A 83 -16.08 -17.12 -0.42
N PRO A 84 -16.06 -18.43 -0.13
CA PRO A 84 -17.19 -19.09 0.55
C PRO A 84 -17.36 -18.62 2.00
N GLU A 85 -16.25 -18.20 2.61
CA GLU A 85 -16.20 -17.67 3.98
C GLU A 85 -15.03 -16.68 4.09
N PRO A 86 -15.04 -15.74 5.06
CA PRO A 86 -13.95 -14.80 5.27
C PRO A 86 -12.59 -15.49 5.45
N PRO A 87 -11.49 -14.91 4.96
CA PRO A 87 -10.15 -15.46 5.17
C PRO A 87 -9.67 -15.19 6.61
N ASP A 88 -8.75 -16.02 7.08
CA ASP A 88 -8.08 -15.85 8.38
C ASP A 88 -6.90 -14.86 8.28
N LEU A 89 -6.35 -14.70 7.07
CA LEU A 89 -5.20 -13.86 6.78
C LEU A 89 -5.34 -13.25 5.39
N ILE A 90 -4.97 -11.98 5.27
CA ILE A 90 -4.80 -11.33 3.97
C ILE A 90 -3.34 -10.99 3.78
N VAL A 91 -2.79 -11.34 2.62
CA VAL A 91 -1.45 -10.96 2.20
C VAL A 91 -1.55 -10.18 0.89
N SER A 92 -0.94 -9.00 0.87
CA SER A 92 -0.84 -8.18 -0.34
C SER A 92 0.62 -8.09 -0.77
N GLY A 93 0.94 -8.50 -1.99
CA GLY A 93 2.29 -8.47 -2.55
C GLY A 93 2.69 -9.81 -3.24
N ILE A 94 3.98 -9.97 -3.61
CA ILE A 94 5.09 -9.09 -3.24
C ILE A 94 5.20 -7.97 -4.27
N ASN A 95 5.19 -6.73 -3.80
CA ASN A 95 5.40 -5.56 -4.64
C ASN A 95 6.86 -5.42 -5.08
N GLY A 96 7.07 -5.07 -6.34
CA GLY A 96 8.38 -4.74 -6.92
C GLY A 96 8.78 -3.28 -6.65
N GLY A 97 9.05 -2.96 -5.39
CA GLY A 97 9.42 -1.64 -4.89
C GLY A 97 9.10 -1.51 -3.42
N LEU A 98 9.90 -0.77 -2.64
CA LEU A 98 9.66 -0.58 -1.21
C LEU A 98 8.49 0.38 -0.96
N ASN A 99 7.68 0.07 0.03
CA ASN A 99 6.59 0.89 0.54
C ASN A 99 6.88 1.33 1.98
N GLY A 100 7.96 2.08 2.17
CA GLY A 100 8.39 2.61 3.47
C GLY A 100 8.12 4.11 3.61
N GLY A 101 8.11 4.61 4.85
CA GLY A 101 7.82 6.00 5.14
C GLY A 101 6.46 6.44 4.65
N ILE A 102 6.34 7.69 4.22
CA ILE A 102 5.07 8.25 3.71
C ILE A 102 4.54 7.57 2.45
N ASN A 103 5.37 6.77 1.73
CA ASN A 103 4.91 6.00 0.57
C ASN A 103 3.84 4.97 0.92
N VAL A 104 3.70 4.60 2.19
CA VAL A 104 2.58 3.81 2.72
C VAL A 104 1.22 4.37 2.26
N PHE A 105 1.06 5.69 2.21
CA PHE A 105 -0.20 6.35 1.83
C PHE A 105 -0.49 6.32 0.33
N TYR A 106 0.52 6.09 -0.52
CA TYR A 106 0.37 6.03 -1.97
C TYR A 106 0.30 4.60 -2.51
N SER A 107 0.63 3.61 -1.66
CA SER A 107 0.77 2.21 -2.05
C SER A 107 -0.57 1.50 -2.20
N GLY A 108 -0.82 0.91 -3.37
CA GLY A 108 -1.92 -0.02 -3.58
C GLY A 108 -1.75 -1.34 -2.81
N THR A 109 -0.50 -1.82 -2.68
CA THR A 109 -0.16 -3.01 -1.87
C THR A 109 -0.59 -2.81 -0.41
N VAL A 110 -0.21 -1.67 0.19
CA VAL A 110 -0.61 -1.34 1.57
C VAL A 110 -2.10 -1.08 1.66
N GLY A 111 -2.69 -0.37 0.69
CA GLY A 111 -4.13 -0.10 0.63
C GLY A 111 -4.99 -1.36 0.67
N ALA A 112 -4.60 -2.41 -0.05
CA ALA A 112 -5.27 -3.71 0.03
C ALA A 112 -5.19 -4.34 1.43
N ALA A 113 -4.03 -4.24 2.09
CA ALA A 113 -3.89 -4.75 3.45
C ALA A 113 -4.69 -3.92 4.46
N VAL A 114 -4.77 -2.60 4.28
CA VAL A 114 -5.65 -1.71 5.07
C VAL A 114 -7.11 -2.12 4.90
N GLU A 115 -7.56 -2.38 3.68
CA GLU A 115 -8.92 -2.84 3.42
C GLU A 115 -9.26 -4.11 4.19
N GLY A 116 -8.34 -5.09 4.21
CA GLY A 116 -8.51 -6.31 4.99
C GLY A 116 -8.62 -6.06 6.50
N ALA A 117 -7.84 -5.12 7.03
CA ALA A 117 -7.89 -4.73 8.43
C ALA A 117 -9.22 -4.06 8.80
N PHE A 118 -9.89 -3.36 7.88
CA PHE A 118 -11.25 -2.82 8.07
C PHE A 118 -12.28 -3.91 8.33
N TYR A 119 -12.10 -5.10 7.74
CA TYR A 119 -12.94 -6.27 8.02
C TYR A 119 -12.54 -7.04 9.29
N GLY A 120 -11.61 -6.50 10.07
CA GLY A 120 -11.11 -7.17 11.29
C GLY A 120 -10.22 -8.38 11.00
N ILE A 121 -9.68 -8.51 9.79
CA ILE A 121 -8.83 -9.61 9.36
C ILE A 121 -7.37 -9.19 9.46
N THR A 122 -6.52 -10.03 10.07
CA THR A 122 -5.08 -9.76 10.11
C THR A 122 -4.53 -9.68 8.68
N SER A 123 -3.85 -8.56 8.38
CA SER A 123 -3.43 -8.23 7.03
C SER A 123 -1.96 -7.83 6.98
N VAL A 124 -1.27 -8.27 5.93
CA VAL A 124 0.16 -8.03 5.75
C VAL A 124 0.43 -7.54 4.33
N ALA A 125 1.03 -6.37 4.22
CA ALA A 125 1.63 -5.88 2.98
C ALA A 125 3.09 -6.33 2.91
N VAL A 126 3.55 -6.80 1.74
CA VAL A 126 4.92 -7.28 1.53
C VAL A 126 5.51 -6.62 0.30
N SER A 127 6.67 -5.99 0.48
CA SER A 127 7.39 -5.27 -0.58
C SER A 127 8.85 -5.67 -0.61
N LEU A 128 9.39 -5.81 -1.81
CA LEU A 128 10.80 -6.10 -2.08
C LEU A 128 11.45 -4.87 -2.70
N GLN A 129 12.66 -4.52 -2.28
CA GLN A 129 13.44 -3.50 -2.99
C GLN A 129 13.57 -3.89 -4.47
N TYR A 130 13.32 -2.92 -5.36
CA TYR A 130 13.38 -3.14 -6.81
C TYR A 130 14.76 -3.67 -7.25
N ASP A 131 14.74 -4.70 -8.10
CA ASP A 131 15.91 -5.27 -8.75
C ASP A 131 15.49 -5.89 -10.09
N GLU A 132 16.29 -5.70 -11.12
CA GLU A 132 16.01 -6.25 -12.47
C GLU A 132 16.00 -7.80 -12.51
N ASN A 133 16.69 -8.45 -11.56
CA ASN A 133 16.73 -9.92 -11.45
C ASN A 133 15.54 -10.49 -10.67
N GLU A 134 14.72 -9.66 -10.07
CA GLU A 134 13.45 -10.01 -9.41
C GLU A 134 13.53 -11.23 -8.47
N PRO A 135 14.32 -11.20 -7.36
CA PRO A 135 14.50 -12.36 -6.48
C PRO A 135 13.27 -12.65 -5.60
N PHE A 136 12.06 -12.61 -6.20
CA PHE A 136 10.79 -12.76 -5.49
C PHE A 136 10.66 -14.09 -4.75
N GLN A 137 11.23 -15.18 -5.26
CA GLN A 137 11.11 -16.47 -4.56
C GLN A 137 11.86 -16.47 -3.23
N GLN A 138 13.02 -15.82 -3.16
CA GLN A 138 13.80 -15.69 -1.91
C GLN A 138 13.05 -14.77 -0.94
N ALA A 139 12.55 -13.65 -1.45
CA ALA A 139 11.74 -12.70 -0.68
C ALA A 139 10.47 -13.36 -0.12
N ALA A 140 9.77 -14.17 -0.91
CA ALA A 140 8.58 -14.90 -0.48
C ALA A 140 8.87 -15.88 0.67
N ASN A 141 9.96 -16.63 0.59
CA ASN A 141 10.38 -17.53 1.68
C ASN A 141 10.66 -16.77 2.96
N LEU A 142 11.37 -15.64 2.87
CA LEU A 142 11.69 -14.79 4.01
C LEU A 142 10.42 -14.17 4.61
N ALA A 143 9.56 -13.58 3.76
CA ALA A 143 8.29 -12.97 4.18
C ALA A 143 7.39 -13.98 4.90
N ALA A 144 7.22 -15.18 4.34
CA ALA A 144 6.41 -16.24 4.96
C ALA A 144 6.95 -16.67 6.31
N GLY A 145 8.29 -16.73 6.47
CA GLY A 145 8.94 -16.97 7.77
C GLY A 145 8.60 -15.90 8.80
N VAL A 146 8.65 -14.62 8.40
CA VAL A 146 8.27 -13.48 9.26
C VAL A 146 6.78 -13.52 9.61
N ILE A 147 5.91 -13.70 8.61
CA ILE A 147 4.45 -13.82 8.80
C ILE A 147 4.14 -14.96 9.77
N GLY A 148 4.75 -16.13 9.58
CA GLY A 148 4.55 -17.28 10.47
C GLY A 148 4.95 -17.01 11.93
N LYS A 149 5.99 -16.21 12.16
CA LYS A 149 6.39 -15.78 13.52
C LYS A 149 5.39 -14.76 14.09
N ILE A 150 4.91 -13.82 13.29
CA ILE A 150 3.89 -12.84 13.70
C ILE A 150 2.62 -13.57 14.14
N LEU A 151 2.11 -14.49 13.32
CA LEU A 151 0.88 -15.23 13.62
C LEU A 151 0.98 -16.13 14.87
N LYS A 152 2.18 -16.63 15.18
CA LYS A 152 2.40 -17.41 16.42
C LYS A 152 2.42 -16.56 17.69
N GLN A 153 2.79 -15.28 17.57
CA GLN A 153 2.95 -14.40 18.73
C GLN A 153 1.73 -13.48 18.96
N SER A 154 0.95 -13.21 17.92
CA SER A 154 -0.21 -12.32 17.99
C SER A 154 -1.50 -13.11 17.82
N ASN A 155 -2.33 -13.10 18.86
CA ASN A 155 -3.70 -13.65 18.82
C ASN A 155 -4.78 -12.57 18.60
N VAL A 156 -4.37 -11.33 18.30
CA VAL A 156 -5.30 -10.22 18.12
C VAL A 156 -5.66 -10.12 16.63
N PRO A 157 -6.92 -10.33 16.25
CA PRO A 157 -7.36 -10.16 14.86
C PRO A 157 -7.34 -8.69 14.42
N GLY A 158 -7.40 -8.45 13.11
CA GLY A 158 -7.46 -7.11 12.55
C GLY A 158 -6.13 -6.31 12.63
N ARG A 159 -5.03 -6.96 12.95
CA ARG A 159 -3.72 -6.31 12.93
C ARG A 159 -3.22 -6.10 11.51
N LEU A 160 -2.58 -4.97 11.29
CA LEU A 160 -2.02 -4.56 10.01
C LEU A 160 -0.50 -4.45 10.12
N TYR A 161 0.22 -5.12 9.22
CA TYR A 161 1.67 -5.12 9.18
C TYR A 161 2.16 -4.77 7.77
N ASN A 162 3.20 -3.94 7.71
CA ASN A 162 3.92 -3.63 6.49
C ASN A 162 5.33 -4.21 6.57
N ILE A 163 5.67 -5.14 5.69
CA ILE A 163 6.97 -5.80 5.62
C ILE A 163 7.71 -5.31 4.38
N ASN A 164 8.86 -4.69 4.58
CA ASN A 164 9.74 -4.24 3.53
C ASN A 164 11.07 -5.02 3.58
N ILE A 165 11.48 -5.56 2.45
CA ILE A 165 12.66 -6.44 2.32
C ILE A 165 13.69 -5.75 1.43
N PRO A 166 14.84 -5.31 1.95
CA PRO A 166 15.93 -4.80 1.14
C PRO A 166 16.72 -5.97 0.52
N LEU A 167 17.28 -5.79 -0.65
CA LEU A 167 18.08 -6.82 -1.34
C LEU A 167 19.25 -7.35 -0.51
N GLN A 168 19.83 -6.48 0.32
CA GLN A 168 20.90 -6.87 1.22
C GLN A 168 20.50 -7.95 2.22
N ALA A 169 19.23 -7.96 2.65
CA ALA A 169 18.72 -8.99 3.57
C ALA A 169 18.70 -10.38 2.91
N LEU A 170 18.42 -10.46 1.61
CA LEU A 170 18.39 -11.72 0.87
C LEU A 170 19.78 -12.39 0.69
N ARG A 171 20.86 -11.63 0.89
CA ARG A 171 22.25 -12.11 0.78
C ARG A 171 22.80 -12.66 2.09
N LYS A 172 22.05 -12.55 3.19
CA LYS A 172 22.46 -13.00 4.52
C LYS A 172 21.82 -14.34 4.84
N ASP A 173 22.57 -15.27 5.42
CA ASP A 173 22.03 -16.55 5.91
C ASP A 173 20.96 -16.35 7.00
N THR A 174 21.17 -15.36 7.84
CA THR A 174 20.25 -14.93 8.91
C THR A 174 20.00 -13.43 8.81
N PRO A 175 19.01 -13.00 8.00
CA PRO A 175 18.67 -11.59 7.92
C PRO A 175 18.06 -11.08 9.23
N GLU A 176 18.50 -9.92 9.67
CA GLU A 176 17.90 -9.27 10.82
C GLU A 176 16.55 -8.65 10.44
N VAL A 177 15.56 -8.86 11.32
CA VAL A 177 14.24 -8.27 11.22
C VAL A 177 14.07 -7.25 12.33
N LYS A 178 13.75 -6.01 11.98
CA LYS A 178 13.52 -4.93 12.93
C LYS A 178 12.04 -4.55 12.94
N VAL A 179 11.45 -4.49 14.11
CA VAL A 179 10.14 -3.88 14.32
C VAL A 179 10.36 -2.39 14.56
N VAL A 180 9.81 -1.55 13.69
CA VAL A 180 10.16 -0.13 13.59
C VAL A 180 8.93 0.73 13.32
N SER A 181 9.03 2.01 13.64
CA SER A 181 8.01 2.99 13.26
C SER A 181 8.11 3.36 11.77
N MET A 182 6.99 3.80 11.21
CA MET A 182 6.97 4.44 9.90
C MET A 182 7.75 5.77 9.96
N ASP A 183 8.53 6.03 8.94
CA ASP A 183 9.21 7.30 8.76
C ASP A 183 8.23 8.38 8.30
N ALA A 184 7.92 9.32 9.17
CA ALA A 184 7.00 10.43 8.87
C ALA A 184 7.72 11.73 8.44
N ALA A 185 9.02 11.66 8.13
CA ALA A 185 9.76 12.83 7.68
C ALA A 185 9.16 13.41 6.41
N GLN A 186 9.13 14.74 6.33
CA GLN A 186 8.65 15.45 5.14
C GLN A 186 9.47 15.02 3.93
N TYR A 187 8.77 14.68 2.86
CA TYR A 187 9.34 14.28 1.59
C TYR A 187 8.97 15.31 0.52
N TRP A 188 9.94 15.77 -0.25
CA TRP A 188 9.70 16.71 -1.34
C TRP A 188 10.01 16.00 -2.64
N ASP A 189 9.00 15.89 -3.48
CA ASP A 189 9.14 15.30 -4.80
C ASP A 189 9.74 16.26 -5.80
N MET A 190 10.54 15.73 -6.72
CA MET A 190 11.06 16.50 -7.84
C MET A 190 10.35 16.12 -9.13
N PHE A 191 9.87 17.13 -9.85
CA PHE A 191 9.33 16.98 -11.19
C PHE A 191 10.35 17.45 -12.23
N GLU A 192 10.52 16.67 -13.28
CA GLU A 192 11.28 17.05 -14.48
C GLU A 192 10.29 17.50 -15.54
N GLN A 193 10.42 18.75 -15.98
CA GLN A 193 9.61 19.29 -17.07
C GLN A 193 10.25 18.94 -18.42
N ARG A 194 9.46 18.45 -19.35
CA ARG A 194 9.81 18.21 -20.76
C ARG A 194 8.76 18.81 -21.67
N THR A 195 9.02 18.79 -22.98
CA THR A 195 8.08 19.24 -24.00
C THR A 195 7.77 18.11 -24.98
N ASP A 196 6.51 17.99 -25.39
CA ASP A 196 6.12 17.07 -26.44
C ASP A 196 6.50 17.62 -27.84
N PRO A 197 6.37 16.83 -28.93
CA PRO A 197 6.69 17.28 -30.28
C PRO A 197 5.89 18.49 -30.76
N MET A 198 4.79 18.84 -30.09
CA MET A 198 3.96 20.02 -30.39
C MET A 198 4.31 21.23 -29.51
N GLY A 199 5.38 21.15 -28.70
CA GLY A 199 5.84 22.23 -27.82
C GLY A 199 5.05 22.36 -26.51
N ARG A 200 4.17 21.42 -26.18
CA ARG A 200 3.38 21.46 -24.93
C ARG A 200 4.19 20.90 -23.76
N PRO A 201 4.25 21.60 -22.63
CA PRO A 201 4.97 21.10 -21.46
C PRO A 201 4.23 19.91 -20.83
N TYR A 202 5.01 18.92 -20.35
CA TYR A 202 4.56 17.85 -19.48
C TYR A 202 5.60 17.57 -18.40
N TYR A 203 5.21 16.87 -17.33
CA TYR A 203 6.02 16.73 -16.14
C TYR A 203 6.11 15.26 -15.75
N TRP A 204 7.34 14.79 -15.48
CA TRP A 204 7.60 13.49 -14.90
C TRP A 204 7.95 13.63 -13.41
N LEU A 205 7.29 12.83 -12.55
CA LEU A 205 7.74 12.62 -11.19
C LEU A 205 9.02 11.77 -11.25
N THR A 206 10.14 12.31 -10.74
CA THR A 206 11.45 11.66 -10.94
C THR A 206 11.77 10.57 -9.91
N GLY A 207 11.03 10.48 -8.81
CA GLY A 207 11.36 9.61 -7.67
C GLY A 207 12.66 9.99 -6.96
N LYS A 208 13.29 11.12 -7.33
CA LYS A 208 14.51 11.62 -6.68
C LYS A 208 14.12 12.57 -5.55
N PRO A 209 14.73 12.43 -4.36
CA PRO A 209 14.48 13.37 -3.27
C PRO A 209 14.97 14.77 -3.66
N ASP A 210 14.19 15.78 -3.30
CA ASP A 210 14.62 17.18 -3.43
C ASP A 210 15.77 17.47 -2.44
N THR A 211 16.85 18.03 -2.92
CA THR A 211 18.01 18.40 -2.09
C THR A 211 17.72 19.53 -1.09
N ARG A 212 16.57 20.19 -1.23
CA ARG A 212 16.08 21.23 -0.31
C ARG A 212 15.41 20.67 0.95
N GLN A 213 15.35 19.34 1.10
CA GLN A 213 14.74 18.70 2.28
C GLN A 213 15.37 19.20 3.59
N PRO A 214 14.57 19.51 4.61
CA PRO A 214 15.10 19.79 5.92
C PRO A 214 15.90 18.59 6.45
N LYS A 215 17.05 18.87 7.05
CA LYS A 215 17.87 17.81 7.67
C LYS A 215 17.04 17.18 8.81
N ARG A 216 17.00 15.86 8.82
CA ARG A 216 16.37 15.08 9.88
C ARG A 216 16.90 15.47 11.26
N GLU A 217 16.02 15.72 12.21
CA GLU A 217 16.42 15.84 13.61
C GLU A 217 16.87 14.46 14.11
N LYS A 218 17.99 14.40 14.85
CA LYS A 218 18.69 13.17 15.24
C LYS A 218 17.95 12.30 16.28
N ASN A 219 16.74 12.66 16.69
CA ASN A 219 16.07 12.07 17.87
C ASN A 219 14.96 11.04 17.59
N ASP A 220 14.66 10.71 16.35
CA ASP A 220 13.51 9.87 16.00
C ASP A 220 13.85 8.38 15.94
N GLY A 221 14.50 7.79 16.85
CA GLY A 221 14.67 6.33 16.95
C GLY A 221 14.95 5.59 15.62
N MET A 222 14.78 4.28 15.60
CA MET A 222 14.89 3.46 14.38
C MET A 222 13.57 3.52 13.60
N THR A 223 13.61 4.04 12.37
CA THR A 223 12.46 4.02 11.44
C THR A 223 12.62 2.95 10.37
N ASP A 224 11.56 2.67 9.62
CA ASP A 224 11.57 1.73 8.50
C ASP A 224 12.60 2.10 7.44
N LEU A 225 12.69 3.36 7.02
CA LEU A 225 13.68 3.81 6.04
C LEU A 225 15.12 3.68 6.55
N LEU A 226 15.37 3.93 7.85
CA LEU A 226 16.69 3.72 8.45
C LEU A 226 17.05 2.24 8.52
N ALA A 227 16.12 1.37 8.93
CA ALA A 227 16.35 -0.07 8.98
C ALA A 227 16.67 -0.62 7.59
N LEU A 228 15.92 -0.20 6.58
CA LEU A 228 16.14 -0.59 5.18
C LEU A 228 17.50 -0.13 4.65
N ALA A 229 17.90 1.11 4.96
CA ALA A 229 19.23 1.65 4.58
C ALA A 229 20.37 0.85 5.22
N GLN A 230 20.16 0.24 6.40
CA GLN A 230 21.12 -0.64 7.08
C GLN A 230 21.04 -2.10 6.60
N GLY A 231 20.17 -2.41 5.65
CA GLY A 231 20.00 -3.75 5.09
C GLY A 231 19.27 -4.72 6.02
N HIS A 232 18.38 -4.20 6.87
CA HIS A 232 17.48 -4.99 7.73
C HIS A 232 16.10 -5.09 7.10
N VAL A 233 15.43 -6.20 7.31
CA VAL A 233 13.99 -6.31 7.03
C VAL A 233 13.23 -5.42 8.00
N ALA A 234 12.42 -4.51 7.48
CA ALA A 234 11.58 -3.65 8.29
C ALA A 234 10.17 -4.26 8.42
N VAL A 235 9.68 -4.38 9.64
CA VAL A 235 8.30 -4.73 9.96
C VAL A 235 7.69 -3.56 10.71
N THR A 236 6.73 -2.90 10.08
CA THR A 236 6.05 -1.73 10.65
C THR A 236 4.61 -2.11 10.97
N PRO A 237 4.22 -2.20 12.24
CA PRO A 237 2.80 -2.28 12.60
C PRO A 237 2.12 -0.96 12.22
N LEU A 238 1.05 -1.06 11.43
CA LEU A 238 0.28 0.11 11.00
C LEU A 238 -1.07 0.16 11.70
N ASN A 239 -1.66 1.35 11.71
CA ASN A 239 -3.03 1.58 12.12
C ASN A 239 -3.72 2.45 11.06
N PHE A 240 -4.99 2.19 10.82
CA PHE A 240 -5.83 2.97 9.93
C PHE A 240 -6.59 4.10 10.65
N ASP A 241 -6.59 4.13 11.99
CA ASP A 241 -7.06 5.28 12.76
C ASP A 241 -5.98 6.39 12.71
N VAL A 242 -6.17 7.31 11.78
CA VAL A 242 -5.27 8.45 11.57
C VAL A 242 -5.62 9.67 12.45
N THR A 243 -6.50 9.49 13.43
CA THR A 243 -6.87 10.56 14.37
C THR A 243 -5.65 10.95 15.21
N ASP A 244 -5.26 12.21 15.18
CA ASP A 244 -4.30 12.75 16.13
C ASP A 244 -4.98 12.89 17.51
N LYS A 245 -4.70 11.92 18.37
CA LYS A 245 -5.32 11.82 19.69
C LYS A 245 -4.87 12.93 20.64
N GLN A 246 -3.68 13.48 20.45
CA GLN A 246 -3.20 14.60 21.24
C GLN A 246 -3.96 15.87 20.86
N THR A 247 -3.97 16.21 19.58
CA THR A 247 -4.73 17.38 19.07
C THR A 247 -6.21 17.25 19.38
N LEU A 248 -6.80 16.04 19.28
CA LEU A 248 -8.19 15.80 19.65
C LEU A 248 -8.48 16.16 21.12
N GLN A 249 -7.56 15.82 22.03
CA GLN A 249 -7.69 16.19 23.46
C GLN A 249 -7.56 17.70 23.67
N GLU A 250 -6.62 18.33 22.96
CA GLU A 250 -6.42 19.78 23.03
C GLU A 250 -7.66 20.57 22.54
N MET A 251 -8.36 20.03 21.53
CA MET A 251 -9.54 20.65 20.94
C MET A 251 -10.86 20.36 21.69
N ALA A 252 -10.84 19.49 22.69
CA ALA A 252 -12.06 19.04 23.37
C ALA A 252 -12.89 20.18 23.99
N ASP A 253 -12.23 21.24 24.45
CA ASP A 253 -12.86 22.39 25.09
C ASP A 253 -12.98 23.63 24.17
N TRP A 254 -12.70 23.47 22.85
CA TRP A 254 -12.81 24.59 21.92
C TRP A 254 -14.27 24.83 21.53
N ASP A 255 -14.73 26.06 21.60
CA ASP A 255 -16.01 26.48 21.01
C ASP A 255 -15.78 26.75 19.52
N LEU A 256 -16.08 25.73 18.69
CA LEU A 256 -15.98 25.81 17.24
C LEU A 256 -17.29 26.21 16.56
N THR A 257 -18.30 26.58 17.36
CA THR A 257 -19.60 27.01 16.82
C THR A 257 -19.45 28.35 16.08
N PRO A 258 -19.70 28.42 14.75
CA PRO A 258 -19.65 29.68 14.04
C PRO A 258 -20.68 30.63 14.67
N LYS A 259 -20.23 31.78 15.24
CA LYS A 259 -21.13 32.85 15.58
C LYS A 259 -21.54 33.54 14.28
N GLU A 260 -22.81 33.89 14.16
CA GLU A 260 -23.28 34.74 13.04
C GLU A 260 -22.69 36.15 13.22
N ASP A 261 -21.41 36.32 12.99
CA ASP A 261 -20.75 37.61 12.88
C ASP A 261 -21.14 38.16 11.52
N GLY A 262 -22.33 38.75 11.37
CA GLY A 262 -22.81 39.70 10.34
C GLY A 262 -22.11 39.72 8.96
N VAL A 263 -21.40 38.67 8.57
CA VAL A 263 -20.84 38.50 7.23
C VAL A 263 -21.98 37.97 6.35
N SER A 264 -22.73 38.89 5.73
CA SER A 264 -23.59 38.51 4.61
C SER A 264 -22.67 37.99 3.51
N TYR A 265 -22.75 36.70 3.23
CA TYR A 265 -22.27 36.19 1.96
C TYR A 265 -23.21 36.76 0.89
N ASP A 266 -22.77 37.79 0.18
CA ASP A 266 -23.47 38.26 -1.02
C ASP A 266 -23.48 37.09 -2.01
N ASP A 267 -24.65 36.52 -2.25
CA ASP A 267 -24.91 35.43 -3.21
C ASP A 267 -24.65 35.84 -4.68
N GLU A 268 -24.17 37.06 -4.93
CA GLU A 268 -23.90 37.60 -6.25
C GLU A 268 -22.49 37.36 -6.79
N HIS A 269 -21.65 36.59 -6.11
CA HIS A 269 -20.39 36.13 -6.72
C HIS A 269 -20.69 35.01 -7.73
N THR A 270 -21.13 35.40 -8.92
CA THR A 270 -20.87 34.59 -10.10
C THR A 270 -19.37 34.37 -10.19
N GLY A 271 -18.94 33.18 -9.77
CA GLY A 271 -17.53 32.81 -9.75
C GLY A 271 -16.88 33.11 -11.13
N PRO A 272 -15.57 33.32 -11.18
CA PRO A 272 -14.88 33.63 -12.42
C PRO A 272 -15.23 32.56 -13.45
N GLN A 273 -15.66 32.98 -14.65
CA GLN A 273 -15.89 32.05 -15.75
C GLN A 273 -14.56 31.41 -16.11
N VAL A 274 -14.33 30.21 -15.59
CA VAL A 274 -13.13 29.41 -15.88
C VAL A 274 -13.21 28.96 -17.32
N ARG A 275 -12.53 29.65 -18.21
CA ARG A 275 -12.28 29.15 -19.57
C ARG A 275 -11.05 28.27 -19.52
N ILE A 276 -11.22 26.94 -19.60
CA ILE A 276 -10.14 26.04 -19.93
C ILE A 276 -9.78 26.26 -21.40
N GLY A 277 -8.81 27.14 -21.64
CA GLY A 277 -8.31 27.43 -22.97
C GLY A 277 -7.23 26.42 -23.35
N TRP A 278 -7.60 25.41 -24.11
CA TRP A 278 -6.64 24.72 -24.97
C TRP A 278 -6.42 25.63 -26.18
N ARG A 279 -5.39 26.45 -26.16
CA ARG A 279 -4.93 27.09 -27.41
C ARG A 279 -4.11 26.04 -28.16
N GLY A 280 -4.62 25.61 -29.32
CA GLY A 280 -3.92 24.79 -30.30
C GLY A 280 -2.70 25.49 -30.88
#